data_a70426088e5979bcc203b1d9e34a1593
#
_entry.id   a70426088e5979bcc203b1d9e34a1593
#
_cell.length_a   1.000
_cell.length_b   1.000
_cell.length_c   1.000
_cell.angle_alpha   90.00
_cell.angle_beta   90.00
_cell.angle_gamma   90.00
#
_symmetry.space_group_name_H-M   'P 1'
#
loop_
_entity.id
_entity.type
_entity.pdbx_description
1 polymer ?
#
loop_
_entity_poly.entity_id
_entity_poly.type
_entity_poly.pdbx_seq_one_letter_code
_entity_poly.pdbx_strand_id
1 'polypeptide(L)'
;MEAFLQGLLDSVRERVGDRAFESWIKPASFVGLEDDNLLIEVPDQFSKDWLETHYSSAIKEAAREIAQKDVRLVVAIKKQSEEKPNRTQTLHSPQPAAFAASNTNSRYTFENFVVGTSNQFAHAASLAVANSPARNYNPLFLFGGVGLGKTHLLNAIGYHALKNGVCKKVLYLSSEQFTNELINSIRYEKMPSFRERFRNLELLLLDDIQFIAGKERTQEEFFHTFNSLYESRQQIVLTSDTSPKEMHFLEERLRSRFEWGLIADIQPPDIETRVAILKQKSSAYGSSIPNDVAFFLASNAESNIRELEGLLTRVFAFSSL
;
A
#
# COMPACT_ATOMS: atom_id res chain seq x y z
N MET A 1 -16.63 26.95 -22.34
CA MET A 1 -16.10 25.97 -21.36
C MET A 1 -14.57 25.97 -21.37
N GLU A 2 -13.91 25.68 -22.50
CA GLU A 2 -12.43 25.64 -22.61
C GLU A 2 -11.75 26.95 -22.21
N ALA A 3 -12.25 28.11 -22.66
CA ALA A 3 -11.68 29.41 -22.27
C ALA A 3 -11.78 29.70 -20.75
N PHE A 4 -12.85 29.24 -20.09
CA PHE A 4 -13.00 29.33 -18.64
C PHE A 4 -11.98 28.45 -17.92
N LEU A 5 -11.81 27.20 -18.33
CA LEU A 5 -10.86 26.26 -17.73
C LEU A 5 -9.41 26.74 -17.91
N GLN A 6 -9.07 27.28 -19.10
CA GLN A 6 -7.73 27.81 -19.33
C GLN A 6 -7.44 29.02 -18.43
N GLY A 7 -8.37 29.97 -18.34
CA GLY A 7 -8.22 31.12 -17.44
C GLY A 7 -8.12 30.71 -15.96
N LEU A 8 -8.89 29.68 -15.55
CA LEU A 8 -8.84 29.14 -14.18
C LEU A 8 -7.45 28.53 -13.89
N LEU A 9 -6.92 27.72 -14.81
CA LEU A 9 -5.60 27.11 -14.63
C LEU A 9 -4.50 28.15 -14.56
N ASP A 10 -4.56 29.20 -15.38
CA ASP A 10 -3.58 30.29 -15.37
C ASP A 10 -3.65 31.08 -14.05
N SER A 11 -4.85 31.41 -13.57
CA SER A 11 -5.06 32.10 -12.30
C SER A 11 -4.64 31.24 -11.09
N VAL A 12 -4.91 29.93 -11.11
CA VAL A 12 -4.44 29.02 -10.07
C VAL A 12 -2.91 28.94 -10.08
N ARG A 13 -2.29 28.86 -11.27
CA ARG A 13 -0.83 28.79 -11.40
C ARG A 13 -0.13 30.00 -10.82
N GLU A 14 -0.66 31.21 -11.04
CA GLU A 14 -0.12 32.43 -10.45
C GLU A 14 -0.18 32.44 -8.90
N ARG A 15 -1.24 31.84 -8.32
CA ARG A 15 -1.44 31.79 -6.86
C ARG A 15 -0.61 30.73 -6.15
N VAL A 16 -0.46 29.55 -6.77
CA VAL A 16 0.23 28.41 -6.11
C VAL A 16 1.70 28.30 -6.52
N GLY A 17 2.11 29.00 -7.59
CA GLY A 17 3.47 28.94 -8.15
C GLY A 17 3.70 27.73 -9.05
N ASP A 18 4.65 27.87 -9.98
CA ASP A 18 4.90 26.89 -11.06
C ASP A 18 5.19 25.48 -10.53
N ARG A 19 5.99 25.34 -9.47
CA ARG A 19 6.34 24.01 -8.91
C ARG A 19 5.14 23.28 -8.35
N ALA A 20 4.31 23.96 -7.55
CA ALA A 20 3.13 23.35 -6.97
C ALA A 20 2.08 23.05 -8.04
N PHE A 21 1.95 23.91 -9.04
CA PHE A 21 1.06 23.72 -10.18
C PHE A 21 1.41 22.46 -10.97
N GLU A 22 2.67 22.29 -11.39
CA GLU A 22 3.14 21.13 -12.15
C GLU A 22 2.99 19.82 -11.37
N SER A 23 3.21 19.85 -10.05
CA SER A 23 3.20 18.65 -9.21
C SER A 23 1.80 18.20 -8.78
N TRP A 24 0.88 19.14 -8.52
CA TRP A 24 -0.39 18.85 -7.84
C TRP A 24 -1.63 19.24 -8.62
N ILE A 25 -1.57 20.31 -9.42
CA ILE A 25 -2.73 20.82 -10.17
C ILE A 25 -2.79 20.24 -11.56
N LYS A 26 -1.67 20.14 -12.26
CA LYS A 26 -1.58 19.61 -13.61
C LYS A 26 -1.98 18.13 -13.75
N PRO A 27 -1.68 17.23 -12.77
CA PRO A 27 -2.17 15.85 -12.80
C PRO A 27 -3.69 15.71 -12.60
N ALA A 28 -4.34 16.74 -12.06
CA ALA A 28 -5.78 16.79 -11.88
C ALA A 28 -6.51 17.17 -13.16
N SER A 29 -7.62 16.51 -13.44
CA SER A 29 -8.48 16.84 -14.61
C SER A 29 -9.60 17.78 -14.14
N PHE A 30 -9.60 19.00 -14.62
CA PHE A 30 -10.69 19.96 -14.38
C PHE A 30 -11.83 19.65 -15.37
N VAL A 31 -12.93 19.07 -14.87
CA VAL A 31 -14.03 18.56 -15.70
C VAL A 31 -14.94 19.70 -16.18
N GLY A 32 -15.27 20.61 -15.27
CA GLY A 32 -16.13 21.75 -15.60
C GLY A 32 -16.83 22.36 -14.39
N LEU A 33 -17.65 23.36 -14.64
CA LEU A 33 -18.51 24.03 -13.66
C LEU A 33 -19.96 23.67 -13.98
N GLU A 34 -20.62 22.90 -13.10
CA GLU A 34 -22.04 22.53 -13.18
C GLU A 34 -22.75 22.96 -11.88
N ASP A 35 -23.86 23.68 -12.00
CA ASP A 35 -24.71 24.14 -10.86
C ASP A 35 -23.91 24.73 -9.69
N ASP A 36 -22.94 25.62 -9.99
CA ASP A 36 -22.01 26.25 -9.04
C ASP A 36 -21.00 25.29 -8.37
N ASN A 37 -20.88 24.05 -8.85
CA ASN A 37 -19.88 23.08 -8.42
C ASN A 37 -18.77 23.00 -9.48
N LEU A 38 -17.54 23.30 -9.07
CA LEU A 38 -16.34 23.05 -9.85
C LEU A 38 -15.89 21.61 -9.59
N LEU A 39 -16.05 20.74 -10.59
CA LEU A 39 -15.65 19.35 -10.49
C LEU A 39 -14.21 19.17 -10.96
N ILE A 40 -13.40 18.60 -10.07
CA ILE A 40 -12.00 18.25 -10.31
C ILE A 40 -11.83 16.76 -10.09
N GLU A 41 -11.29 16.03 -11.05
CA GLU A 41 -10.92 14.63 -10.92
C GLU A 41 -9.43 14.48 -10.67
N VAL A 42 -9.07 13.69 -9.67
CA VAL A 42 -7.68 13.39 -9.28
C VAL A 42 -7.40 11.89 -9.38
N PRO A 43 -6.13 11.47 -9.55
CA PRO A 43 -5.80 10.07 -9.79
C PRO A 43 -6.03 9.15 -8.58
N ASP A 44 -5.90 9.65 -7.35
CA ASP A 44 -5.96 8.86 -6.12
C ASP A 44 -6.45 9.65 -4.90
N GLN A 45 -6.69 8.93 -3.80
CA GLN A 45 -7.18 9.51 -2.55
C GLN A 45 -6.18 10.48 -1.92
N PHE A 46 -4.88 10.21 -2.00
CA PHE A 46 -3.86 11.10 -1.46
C PHE A 46 -3.87 12.46 -2.16
N SER A 47 -3.94 12.45 -3.50
CA SER A 47 -4.06 13.66 -4.32
C SER A 47 -5.31 14.46 -3.98
N LYS A 48 -6.44 13.77 -3.67
CA LYS A 48 -7.68 14.39 -3.21
C LYS A 48 -7.49 15.12 -1.89
N ASP A 49 -7.05 14.39 -0.86
CA ASP A 49 -6.88 14.93 0.50
C ASP A 49 -5.88 16.09 0.52
N TRP A 50 -4.80 15.96 -0.26
CA TRP A 50 -3.77 16.98 -0.38
C TRP A 50 -4.30 18.26 -1.06
N LEU A 51 -5.04 18.12 -2.17
CA LEU A 51 -5.61 19.22 -2.90
C LEU A 51 -6.69 19.94 -2.07
N GLU A 52 -7.54 19.19 -1.38
CA GLU A 52 -8.56 19.75 -0.49
C GLU A 52 -7.95 20.51 0.69
N THR A 53 -6.85 20.01 1.26
CA THR A 53 -6.22 20.59 2.46
C THR A 53 -5.38 21.83 2.11
N HIS A 54 -4.59 21.80 1.03
CA HIS A 54 -3.56 22.82 0.80
C HIS A 54 -3.92 23.82 -0.31
N TYR A 55 -4.76 23.43 -1.27
CA TYR A 55 -5.02 24.26 -2.46
C TYR A 55 -6.50 24.63 -2.67
N SER A 56 -7.40 24.13 -1.82
CA SER A 56 -8.84 24.40 -1.96
C SER A 56 -9.19 25.87 -1.93
N SER A 57 -8.54 26.68 -1.07
CA SER A 57 -8.75 28.12 -0.98
C SER A 57 -8.32 28.83 -2.25
N ALA A 58 -7.09 28.54 -2.73
CA ALA A 58 -6.54 29.15 -3.95
C ALA A 58 -7.38 28.83 -5.21
N ILE A 59 -7.86 27.59 -5.31
CA ILE A 59 -8.72 27.18 -6.44
C ILE A 59 -10.09 27.84 -6.37
N LYS A 60 -10.71 27.93 -5.18
CA LYS A 60 -12.01 28.60 -4.99
C LYS A 60 -11.93 30.09 -5.29
N GLU A 61 -10.87 30.76 -4.86
CA GLU A 61 -10.65 32.18 -5.14
C GLU A 61 -10.46 32.46 -6.62
N ALA A 62 -9.63 31.64 -7.29
CA ALA A 62 -9.45 31.74 -8.74
C ALA A 62 -10.76 31.50 -9.51
N ALA A 63 -11.52 30.48 -9.09
CA ALA A 63 -12.80 30.16 -9.71
C ALA A 63 -13.84 31.27 -9.49
N ARG A 64 -13.89 31.88 -8.31
CA ARG A 64 -14.79 33.00 -7.97
C ARG A 64 -14.49 34.25 -8.80
N GLU A 65 -13.20 34.54 -8.97
CA GLU A 65 -12.78 35.70 -9.76
C GLU A 65 -13.20 35.58 -11.23
N ILE A 66 -13.06 34.39 -11.82
CA ILE A 66 -13.38 34.17 -13.25
C ILE A 66 -14.88 33.94 -13.48
N ALA A 67 -15.53 33.18 -12.59
CA ALA A 67 -16.96 32.90 -12.69
C ALA A 67 -17.85 34.06 -12.21
N GLN A 68 -17.30 35.04 -11.48
CA GLN A 68 -17.99 36.16 -10.81
C GLN A 68 -19.16 35.71 -9.91
N LYS A 69 -19.05 34.49 -9.33
CA LYS A 69 -20.02 33.88 -8.41
C LYS A 69 -19.34 32.93 -7.44
N ASP A 70 -20.00 32.62 -6.33
CA ASP A 70 -19.47 31.63 -5.40
C ASP A 70 -19.50 30.22 -6.01
N VAL A 71 -18.35 29.54 -5.94
CA VAL A 71 -18.15 28.21 -6.51
C VAL A 71 -17.80 27.21 -5.39
N ARG A 72 -18.50 26.07 -5.40
CA ARG A 72 -18.16 24.94 -4.52
C ARG A 72 -17.16 24.03 -5.24
N LEU A 73 -16.10 23.68 -4.54
CA LEU A 73 -15.11 22.71 -5.05
C LEU A 73 -15.57 21.30 -4.70
N VAL A 74 -15.69 20.46 -5.73
CA VAL A 74 -15.97 19.02 -5.58
C VAL A 74 -14.79 18.25 -6.18
N VAL A 75 -14.04 17.57 -5.34
CA VAL A 75 -12.90 16.75 -5.78
C VAL A 75 -13.31 15.29 -5.79
N ALA A 76 -13.30 14.67 -6.97
CA ALA A 76 -13.61 13.28 -7.20
C ALA A 76 -12.37 12.49 -7.61
N ILE A 77 -12.32 11.20 -7.30
CA ILE A 77 -11.27 10.32 -7.81
C ILE A 77 -11.67 9.84 -9.19
N LYS A 78 -10.77 9.99 -10.16
CA LYS A 78 -10.98 9.57 -11.56
C LYS A 78 -11.21 8.06 -11.61
N LYS A 79 -12.42 7.63 -11.96
CA LYS A 79 -12.69 6.23 -12.31
C LYS A 79 -12.00 5.95 -13.64
N GLN A 80 -11.04 5.03 -13.66
CA GLN A 80 -10.46 4.56 -14.93
C GLN A 80 -11.59 4.01 -15.80
N SER A 81 -11.83 4.69 -16.91
CA SER A 81 -12.77 4.25 -17.93
C SER A 81 -12.14 3.11 -18.70
N GLU A 82 -12.58 1.89 -18.47
CA GLU A 82 -12.34 0.80 -19.41
C GLU A 82 -13.09 1.12 -20.71
N GLU A 83 -12.37 1.24 -21.82
CA GLU A 83 -12.94 1.29 -23.16
C GLU A 83 -13.74 0.01 -23.42
N LYS A 84 -15.04 0.16 -23.62
CA LYS A 84 -15.95 -0.95 -23.97
C LYS A 84 -15.95 -1.18 -25.47
N PRO A 85 -15.80 -2.41 -25.95
CA PRO A 85 -16.41 -2.80 -27.21
C PRO A 85 -17.88 -3.13 -27.00
N ASN A 86 -18.70 -2.52 -27.79
CA ASN A 86 -20.14 -2.61 -27.90
C ASN A 86 -20.64 -4.08 -28.02
N ARG A 87 -21.44 -4.57 -27.06
CA ARG A 87 -22.36 -5.71 -27.28
C ARG A 87 -23.55 -5.70 -26.31
N THR A 88 -24.72 -5.49 -26.90
CA THR A 88 -26.09 -5.98 -26.60
C THR A 88 -26.43 -6.38 -25.17
N GLN A 89 -27.41 -5.66 -24.64
CA GLN A 89 -28.09 -5.87 -23.35
C GLN A 89 -28.74 -7.26 -23.29
N THR A 90 -28.37 -8.02 -22.26
CA THR A 90 -29.24 -9.03 -21.67
C THR A 90 -29.28 -8.78 -20.16
N LEU A 91 -30.50 -8.62 -19.66
CA LEU A 91 -30.85 -8.47 -18.25
C LEU A 91 -30.29 -9.63 -17.44
N HIS A 92 -29.36 -9.36 -16.53
CA HIS A 92 -28.92 -10.32 -15.52
C HIS A 92 -29.07 -9.71 -14.13
N SER A 93 -29.64 -10.49 -13.25
CA SER A 93 -29.83 -10.32 -11.81
C SER A 93 -28.55 -9.83 -11.10
N PRO A 94 -28.63 -9.17 -9.93
CA PRO A 94 -27.47 -8.68 -9.23
C PRO A 94 -26.59 -9.85 -8.77
N GLN A 95 -25.45 -10.04 -9.44
CA GLN A 95 -24.41 -10.91 -8.95
C GLN A 95 -23.78 -10.28 -7.69
N PRO A 96 -23.41 -11.09 -6.69
CA PRO A 96 -22.68 -10.60 -5.53
C PRO A 96 -21.35 -10.01 -5.99
N ALA A 97 -21.00 -8.87 -5.40
CA ALA A 97 -19.82 -8.09 -5.70
C ALA A 97 -18.58 -8.99 -5.89
N ALA A 98 -18.03 -8.98 -7.10
CA ALA A 98 -16.77 -9.63 -7.40
C ALA A 98 -15.72 -9.17 -6.40
N PHE A 99 -15.02 -10.10 -5.78
CA PHE A 99 -13.86 -9.83 -4.93
C PHE A 99 -12.94 -8.86 -5.66
N ALA A 100 -12.88 -7.61 -5.19
CA ALA A 100 -11.93 -6.65 -5.71
C ALA A 100 -10.54 -7.22 -5.51
N ALA A 101 -9.79 -7.30 -6.59
CA ALA A 101 -8.43 -7.81 -6.63
C ALA A 101 -7.57 -7.20 -5.51
N SER A 102 -6.73 -8.05 -4.96
CA SER A 102 -5.73 -7.75 -3.95
C SER A 102 -5.13 -6.35 -4.08
N ASN A 103 -5.10 -5.60 -2.97
CA ASN A 103 -4.36 -4.33 -2.84
C ASN A 103 -2.83 -4.55 -2.86
N THR A 104 -2.33 -5.62 -3.48
CA THR A 104 -0.89 -5.89 -3.57
C THR A 104 -0.22 -4.90 -4.52
N ASN A 105 0.89 -4.33 -4.08
CA ASN A 105 1.67 -3.40 -4.89
C ASN A 105 2.59 -4.18 -5.85
N SER A 106 2.36 -4.07 -7.15
CA SER A 106 3.13 -4.74 -8.20
C SER A 106 4.61 -4.33 -8.29
N ARG A 107 5.02 -3.26 -7.58
CA ARG A 107 6.43 -2.85 -7.48
C ARG A 107 7.22 -3.72 -6.51
N TYR A 108 6.57 -4.40 -5.58
CA TYR A 108 7.19 -5.27 -4.59
C TYR A 108 7.12 -6.71 -5.08
N THR A 109 8.18 -7.15 -5.74
CA THR A 109 8.31 -8.51 -6.27
C THR A 109 9.55 -9.17 -5.70
N PHE A 110 9.66 -10.52 -5.81
CA PHE A 110 10.86 -11.23 -5.38
C PHE A 110 12.08 -10.84 -6.21
N GLU A 111 11.89 -10.53 -7.50
CA GLU A 111 12.95 -10.09 -8.41
C GLU A 111 13.53 -8.73 -8.01
N ASN A 112 12.68 -7.88 -7.42
CA ASN A 112 13.08 -6.54 -6.95
C ASN A 112 13.54 -6.54 -5.48
N PHE A 113 13.66 -7.68 -4.85
CA PHE A 113 14.14 -7.82 -3.48
C PHE A 113 15.63 -8.23 -3.49
N VAL A 114 16.50 -7.42 -2.89
CA VAL A 114 17.92 -7.74 -2.78
C VAL A 114 18.13 -8.72 -1.63
N VAL A 115 18.62 -9.90 -1.97
CA VAL A 115 18.92 -10.96 -0.99
C VAL A 115 20.34 -10.83 -0.50
N GLY A 116 20.51 -10.84 0.81
CA GLY A 116 21.79 -10.87 1.53
C GLY A 116 21.74 -11.82 2.71
N THR A 117 22.84 -11.94 3.45
CA THR A 117 22.96 -12.85 4.60
C THR A 117 21.91 -12.57 5.68
N SER A 118 21.52 -11.30 5.84
CA SER A 118 20.58 -10.81 6.85
C SER A 118 19.11 -11.12 6.57
N ASN A 119 18.74 -11.52 5.35
CA ASN A 119 17.34 -11.71 4.94
C ASN A 119 17.10 -12.94 4.08
N GLN A 120 18.12 -13.73 3.75
CA GLN A 120 18.00 -14.89 2.87
C GLN A 120 17.02 -15.95 3.38
N PHE A 121 16.97 -16.16 4.70
CA PHE A 121 16.03 -17.13 5.30
C PHE A 121 14.58 -16.66 5.16
N ALA A 122 14.30 -15.40 5.50
CA ALA A 122 12.98 -14.80 5.34
C ALA A 122 12.52 -14.77 3.87
N HIS A 123 13.45 -14.47 2.93
CA HIS A 123 13.19 -14.52 1.50
C HIS A 123 12.85 -15.94 1.03
N ALA A 124 13.67 -16.94 1.40
CA ALA A 124 13.45 -18.34 1.00
C ALA A 124 12.12 -18.89 1.56
N ALA A 125 11.80 -18.58 2.83
CA ALA A 125 10.53 -18.95 3.44
C ALA A 125 9.33 -18.29 2.73
N SER A 126 9.45 -17.01 2.39
CA SER A 126 8.44 -16.25 1.65
C SER A 126 8.18 -16.83 0.26
N LEU A 127 9.25 -17.18 -0.46
CA LEU A 127 9.16 -17.80 -1.80
C LEU A 127 8.54 -19.21 -1.74
N ALA A 128 8.88 -20.00 -0.71
CA ALA A 128 8.28 -21.32 -0.50
C ALA A 128 6.77 -21.23 -0.24
N VAL A 129 6.34 -20.26 0.58
CA VAL A 129 4.91 -19.99 0.85
C VAL A 129 4.21 -19.51 -0.42
N ALA A 130 4.81 -18.61 -1.20
CA ALA A 130 4.23 -18.10 -2.43
C ALA A 130 4.00 -19.19 -3.49
N ASN A 131 4.92 -20.16 -3.56
CA ASN A 131 4.83 -21.29 -4.50
C ASN A 131 3.87 -22.40 -4.04
N SER A 132 3.72 -22.58 -2.73
CA SER A 132 2.94 -23.70 -2.17
C SER A 132 2.26 -23.26 -0.86
N PRO A 133 1.21 -22.43 -0.92
CA PRO A 133 0.52 -21.92 0.27
C PRO A 133 -0.04 -23.06 1.14
N ALA A 134 -0.04 -22.83 2.43
CA ALA A 134 -0.57 -23.71 3.48
C ALA A 134 0.02 -25.13 3.55
N ARG A 135 1.12 -25.41 2.84
CA ARG A 135 1.75 -26.74 2.86
C ARG A 135 2.79 -26.88 3.97
N ASN A 136 3.74 -25.95 4.06
CA ASN A 136 4.92 -26.11 4.91
C ASN A 136 4.95 -25.14 6.12
N TYR A 137 4.60 -23.90 5.90
CA TYR A 137 4.78 -22.81 6.85
C TYR A 137 3.49 -22.00 7.02
N ASN A 138 2.64 -22.41 7.97
CA ASN A 138 1.38 -21.72 8.23
C ASN A 138 1.13 -21.60 9.75
N PRO A 139 1.10 -20.38 10.31
CA PRO A 139 1.41 -19.12 9.64
C PRO A 139 2.89 -18.97 9.29
N LEU A 140 3.19 -18.06 8.34
CA LEU A 140 4.53 -17.48 8.21
C LEU A 140 4.54 -16.14 8.93
N PHE A 141 5.46 -15.98 9.86
CA PHE A 141 5.62 -14.76 10.65
C PHE A 141 6.97 -14.11 10.34
N LEU A 142 6.95 -12.95 9.67
CA LEU A 142 8.13 -12.18 9.32
C LEU A 142 8.30 -11.04 10.33
N PHE A 143 9.45 -10.96 10.99
CA PHE A 143 9.70 -9.86 11.91
C PHE A 143 11.08 -9.24 11.69
N GLY A 144 11.27 -8.04 12.21
CA GLY A 144 12.52 -7.29 12.10
C GLY A 144 12.27 -5.79 12.22
N GLY A 145 13.30 -5.01 12.39
CA GLY A 145 13.23 -3.56 12.56
C GLY A 145 12.45 -2.84 11.46
N VAL A 146 12.13 -1.57 11.70
CA VAL A 146 11.44 -0.72 10.73
C VAL A 146 12.28 -0.53 9.45
N GLY A 147 11.64 -0.63 8.28
CA GLY A 147 12.29 -0.35 7.00
C GLY A 147 13.23 -1.44 6.48
N LEU A 148 13.17 -2.69 7.00
CA LEU A 148 14.01 -3.80 6.57
C LEU A 148 13.43 -4.64 5.40
N GLY A 149 12.24 -4.30 4.91
CA GLY A 149 11.66 -4.97 3.73
C GLY A 149 10.56 -5.99 4.04
N LYS A 150 10.01 -6.05 5.27
CA LYS A 150 8.87 -6.93 5.64
C LYS A 150 7.67 -6.76 4.70
N THR A 151 7.20 -5.52 4.56
CA THR A 151 6.09 -5.16 3.65
C THR A 151 6.38 -5.54 2.20
N HIS A 152 7.65 -5.44 1.77
CA HIS A 152 8.06 -5.86 0.43
C HIS A 152 7.86 -7.37 0.24
N LEU A 153 8.39 -8.20 1.14
CA LEU A 153 8.22 -9.66 1.07
C LEU A 153 6.75 -10.06 1.16
N LEU A 154 5.98 -9.41 2.04
CA LEU A 154 4.54 -9.66 2.18
C LEU A 154 3.79 -9.42 0.87
N ASN A 155 4.05 -8.29 0.21
CA ASN A 155 3.46 -7.98 -1.11
C ASN A 155 3.99 -8.90 -2.21
N ALA A 156 5.29 -9.26 -2.19
CA ALA A 156 5.89 -10.18 -3.16
C ALA A 156 5.22 -11.56 -3.11
N ILE A 157 4.90 -12.09 -1.91
CA ILE A 157 4.14 -13.33 -1.75
C ILE A 157 2.78 -13.22 -2.46
N GLY A 158 2.02 -12.18 -2.18
CA GLY A 158 0.68 -12.00 -2.75
C GLY A 158 0.71 -11.82 -4.27
N TYR A 159 1.60 -10.96 -4.76
CA TYR A 159 1.79 -10.74 -6.19
C TYR A 159 2.18 -12.03 -6.93
N HIS A 160 3.15 -12.78 -6.39
CA HIS A 160 3.61 -14.03 -6.98
C HIS A 160 2.50 -15.09 -7.01
N ALA A 161 1.76 -15.27 -5.90
CA ALA A 161 0.67 -16.24 -5.82
C ALA A 161 -0.47 -15.94 -6.81
N LEU A 162 -0.81 -14.67 -6.99
CA LEU A 162 -1.81 -14.24 -7.98
C LEU A 162 -1.33 -14.39 -9.41
N LYS A 163 -0.12 -13.89 -9.72
CA LYS A 163 0.46 -13.91 -11.07
C LYS A 163 0.60 -15.34 -11.61
N ASN A 164 0.97 -16.27 -10.75
CA ASN A 164 1.15 -17.68 -11.12
C ASN A 164 -0.14 -18.52 -10.98
N GLY A 165 -1.26 -17.90 -10.63
CA GLY A 165 -2.55 -18.59 -10.48
C GLY A 165 -2.60 -19.60 -9.33
N VAL A 166 -1.68 -19.49 -8.35
CA VAL A 166 -1.61 -20.37 -7.17
C VAL A 166 -2.77 -20.09 -6.21
N CYS A 167 -3.08 -18.80 -6.02
CA CYS A 167 -4.24 -18.35 -5.26
C CYS A 167 -5.06 -17.37 -6.09
N LYS A 168 -6.39 -17.42 -5.91
CA LYS A 168 -7.35 -16.51 -6.55
C LYS A 168 -7.90 -15.46 -5.58
N LYS A 169 -7.97 -15.81 -4.29
CA LYS A 169 -8.54 -14.99 -3.23
C LYS A 169 -7.46 -14.57 -2.25
N VAL A 170 -6.68 -13.57 -2.66
CA VAL A 170 -5.60 -12.98 -1.86
C VAL A 170 -6.06 -11.63 -1.30
N LEU A 171 -5.85 -11.41 -0.02
CA LEU A 171 -6.11 -10.13 0.63
C LEU A 171 -4.86 -9.65 1.35
N TYR A 172 -4.38 -8.47 0.94
CA TYR A 172 -3.36 -7.70 1.66
C TYR A 172 -4.00 -6.50 2.36
N LEU A 173 -3.69 -6.31 3.63
CA LEU A 173 -4.08 -5.13 4.39
C LEU A 173 -3.15 -4.93 5.60
N SER A 174 -3.12 -3.71 6.15
CA SER A 174 -2.50 -3.48 7.44
C SER A 174 -3.44 -3.89 8.59
N SER A 175 -2.88 -4.20 9.75
CA SER A 175 -3.69 -4.50 10.93
C SER A 175 -4.51 -3.31 11.42
N GLU A 176 -4.09 -2.09 11.09
CA GLU A 176 -4.87 -0.88 11.31
C GLU A 176 -6.12 -0.86 10.40
N GLN A 177 -5.96 -1.19 9.11
CA GLN A 177 -7.10 -1.31 8.19
C GLN A 177 -8.07 -2.41 8.64
N PHE A 178 -7.56 -3.56 9.08
CA PHE A 178 -8.39 -4.61 9.65
C PHE A 178 -9.20 -4.11 10.85
N THR A 179 -8.57 -3.39 11.77
CA THR A 179 -9.22 -2.79 12.94
C THR A 179 -10.31 -1.80 12.52
N ASN A 180 -10.03 -0.93 11.56
CA ASN A 180 -10.99 0.07 11.09
C ASN A 180 -12.18 -0.58 10.37
N GLU A 181 -11.96 -1.60 9.56
CA GLU A 181 -13.03 -2.37 8.93
C GLU A 181 -13.89 -3.11 9.97
N LEU A 182 -13.29 -3.68 11.01
CA LEU A 182 -14.01 -4.30 12.12
C LEU A 182 -14.90 -3.29 12.85
N ILE A 183 -14.34 -2.13 13.24
CA ILE A 183 -15.09 -1.08 13.92
C ILE A 183 -16.29 -0.60 13.08
N ASN A 184 -16.07 -0.39 11.78
CA ASN A 184 -17.13 0.01 10.85
C ASN A 184 -18.19 -1.09 10.72
N SER A 185 -17.78 -2.35 10.67
CA SER A 185 -18.69 -3.48 10.56
C SER A 185 -19.56 -3.67 11.81
N ILE A 186 -19.01 -3.38 12.99
CA ILE A 186 -19.78 -3.33 14.25
C ILE A 186 -20.75 -2.16 14.22
N ARG A 187 -20.27 -0.95 13.87
CA ARG A 187 -21.09 0.28 13.85
C ARG A 187 -22.29 0.20 12.92
N TYR A 188 -22.13 -0.46 11.77
CA TYR A 188 -23.15 -0.55 10.72
C TYR A 188 -23.84 -1.93 10.68
N GLU A 189 -23.67 -2.77 11.71
CA GLU A 189 -24.29 -4.11 11.84
C GLU A 189 -23.96 -5.05 10.66
N LYS A 190 -22.74 -4.92 10.08
CA LYS A 190 -22.27 -5.68 8.91
C LYS A 190 -21.28 -6.81 9.26
N MET A 191 -21.31 -7.28 10.51
CA MET A 191 -20.41 -8.36 10.97
C MET A 191 -20.52 -9.66 10.13
N PRO A 192 -21.68 -10.11 9.66
CA PRO A 192 -21.74 -11.28 8.78
C PRO A 192 -20.92 -11.12 7.50
N SER A 193 -21.04 -9.97 6.81
CA SER A 193 -20.28 -9.68 5.58
C SER A 193 -18.78 -9.54 5.85
N PHE A 194 -18.38 -8.95 7.00
CA PHE A 194 -16.99 -8.89 7.44
C PHE A 194 -16.43 -10.32 7.59
N ARG A 195 -17.10 -11.19 8.33
CA ARG A 195 -16.67 -12.57 8.55
C ARG A 195 -16.61 -13.36 7.26
N GLU A 196 -17.60 -13.21 6.39
CA GLU A 196 -17.62 -13.84 5.07
C GLU A 196 -16.38 -13.43 4.24
N ARG A 197 -16.08 -12.13 4.19
CA ARG A 197 -14.94 -11.61 3.45
C ARG A 197 -13.60 -12.15 3.95
N PHE A 198 -13.38 -12.11 5.27
CA PHE A 198 -12.08 -12.48 5.84
C PHE A 198 -11.88 -13.99 5.99
N ARG A 199 -12.96 -14.79 6.12
CA ARG A 199 -12.85 -16.24 6.33
C ARG A 199 -12.90 -17.06 5.04
N ASN A 200 -13.19 -16.44 3.90
CA ASN A 200 -13.23 -17.09 2.57
C ASN A 200 -11.99 -16.79 1.71
N LEU A 201 -10.89 -16.41 2.32
CA LEU A 201 -9.62 -16.15 1.63
C LEU A 201 -8.84 -17.44 1.43
N GLU A 202 -7.99 -17.49 0.39
CA GLU A 202 -6.99 -18.53 0.19
C GLU A 202 -5.64 -18.12 0.78
N LEU A 203 -5.37 -16.79 0.82
CA LEU A 203 -4.16 -16.21 1.36
C LEU A 203 -4.47 -14.88 2.05
N LEU A 204 -4.21 -14.80 3.35
CA LEU A 204 -4.27 -13.58 4.14
C LEU A 204 -2.86 -13.04 4.37
N LEU A 205 -2.63 -11.80 3.97
CA LEU A 205 -1.38 -11.04 4.17
C LEU A 205 -1.68 -9.85 5.08
N LEU A 206 -1.25 -9.93 6.33
CA LEU A 206 -1.52 -8.88 7.31
C LEU A 206 -0.22 -8.21 7.75
N ASP A 207 -0.12 -6.92 7.44
CA ASP A 207 1.06 -6.11 7.74
C ASP A 207 0.94 -5.46 9.12
N ASP A 208 2.07 -5.37 9.80
CA ASP A 208 2.23 -4.67 11.08
C ASP A 208 1.26 -5.14 12.18
N ILE A 209 1.26 -6.45 12.46
CA ILE A 209 0.32 -7.08 13.42
C ILE A 209 0.44 -6.50 14.84
N GLN A 210 1.56 -5.87 15.20
CA GLN A 210 1.74 -5.24 16.50
C GLN A 210 0.67 -4.18 16.81
N PHE A 211 0.03 -3.58 15.81
CA PHE A 211 -1.01 -2.56 16.02
C PHE A 211 -2.34 -3.10 16.55
N ILE A 212 -2.56 -4.43 16.61
CA ILE A 212 -3.71 -5.01 17.32
C ILE A 212 -3.45 -5.17 18.83
N ALA A 213 -2.20 -5.10 19.27
CA ALA A 213 -1.86 -5.23 20.68
C ALA A 213 -2.59 -4.18 21.54
N GLY A 214 -3.14 -4.61 22.68
CA GLY A 214 -3.95 -3.77 23.55
C GLY A 214 -5.38 -3.49 23.07
N LYS A 215 -5.80 -4.01 21.90
CA LYS A 215 -7.16 -3.85 21.37
C LYS A 215 -7.94 -5.16 21.51
N GLU A 216 -8.47 -5.44 22.69
CA GLU A 216 -9.10 -6.73 23.05
C GLU A 216 -10.11 -7.23 22.00
N ARG A 217 -11.10 -6.41 21.62
CA ARG A 217 -12.12 -6.80 20.64
C ARG A 217 -11.53 -7.11 19.25
N THR A 218 -10.46 -6.40 18.87
CA THR A 218 -9.78 -6.65 17.59
C THR A 218 -9.00 -7.96 17.67
N GLN A 219 -8.33 -8.22 18.78
CA GLN A 219 -7.63 -9.48 19.02
C GLN A 219 -8.59 -10.67 19.03
N GLU A 220 -9.76 -10.54 19.66
CA GLU A 220 -10.78 -11.57 19.69
C GLU A 220 -11.30 -11.93 18.29
N GLU A 221 -11.73 -10.95 17.49
CA GLU A 221 -12.24 -11.22 16.13
C GLU A 221 -11.11 -11.71 15.20
N PHE A 222 -9.89 -11.20 15.38
CA PHE A 222 -8.73 -11.70 14.64
C PHE A 222 -8.42 -13.15 15.00
N PHE A 223 -8.50 -13.54 16.26
CA PHE A 223 -8.33 -14.92 16.70
C PHE A 223 -9.34 -15.85 16.02
N HIS A 224 -10.60 -15.46 15.95
CA HIS A 224 -11.63 -16.25 15.26
C HIS A 224 -11.38 -16.33 13.75
N THR A 225 -10.94 -15.24 13.13
CA THR A 225 -10.58 -15.19 11.70
C THR A 225 -9.38 -16.10 11.43
N PHE A 226 -8.35 -16.00 12.26
CA PHE A 226 -7.15 -16.84 12.17
C PHE A 226 -7.49 -18.33 12.25
N ASN A 227 -8.26 -18.75 13.26
CA ASN A 227 -8.66 -20.15 13.43
C ASN A 227 -9.46 -20.65 12.23
N SER A 228 -10.44 -19.87 11.75
CA SER A 228 -11.23 -20.25 10.57
C SER A 228 -10.37 -20.50 9.33
N LEU A 229 -9.39 -19.61 9.07
CA LEU A 229 -8.47 -19.78 7.94
C LEU A 229 -7.53 -20.97 8.15
N TYR A 230 -6.96 -21.10 9.34
CA TYR A 230 -6.03 -22.17 9.66
C TYR A 230 -6.67 -23.57 9.56
N GLU A 231 -7.86 -23.74 10.11
CA GLU A 231 -8.64 -24.99 10.04
C GLU A 231 -9.08 -25.32 8.62
N SER A 232 -9.35 -24.31 7.80
CA SER A 232 -9.66 -24.45 6.38
C SER A 232 -8.42 -24.63 5.50
N ARG A 233 -7.23 -24.77 6.11
CA ARG A 233 -5.93 -24.89 5.43
C ARG A 233 -5.64 -23.74 4.45
N GLN A 234 -6.00 -22.52 4.84
CA GLN A 234 -5.68 -21.31 4.10
C GLN A 234 -4.39 -20.69 4.65
N GLN A 235 -3.61 -20.08 3.78
CA GLN A 235 -2.33 -19.49 4.17
C GLN A 235 -2.52 -18.17 4.90
N ILE A 236 -1.78 -18.01 5.99
CA ILE A 236 -1.68 -16.77 6.75
C ILE A 236 -0.21 -16.33 6.75
N VAL A 237 0.04 -15.06 6.41
CA VAL A 237 1.35 -14.42 6.54
C VAL A 237 1.19 -13.14 7.33
N LEU A 238 2.02 -12.98 8.34
CA LEU A 238 1.99 -11.85 9.26
C LEU A 238 3.35 -11.16 9.26
N THR A 239 3.35 -9.83 9.41
CA THR A 239 4.58 -9.08 9.66
C THR A 239 4.52 -8.33 10.99
N SER A 240 5.67 -8.07 11.59
CA SER A 240 5.80 -7.29 12.82
C SER A 240 7.17 -6.64 12.93
N ASP A 241 7.26 -5.57 13.73
CA ASP A 241 8.54 -4.97 14.10
C ASP A 241 9.27 -5.78 15.18
N THR A 242 8.55 -6.62 15.95
CA THR A 242 9.08 -7.43 17.03
C THR A 242 8.64 -8.88 16.93
N SER A 243 9.35 -9.78 17.58
CA SER A 243 8.96 -11.20 17.67
C SER A 243 7.64 -11.37 18.45
N PRO A 244 6.87 -12.47 18.26
CA PRO A 244 5.66 -12.71 19.03
C PRO A 244 5.87 -12.73 20.55
N LYS A 245 7.05 -13.18 21.00
CA LYS A 245 7.42 -13.24 22.42
C LYS A 245 7.58 -11.86 23.05
N GLU A 246 8.05 -10.89 22.27
CA GLU A 246 8.32 -9.52 22.71
C GLU A 246 7.10 -8.60 22.58
N MET A 247 6.03 -9.07 21.97
CA MET A 247 4.81 -8.27 21.85
C MET A 247 4.11 -8.12 23.20
N HIS A 248 4.19 -6.92 23.77
CA HIS A 248 3.43 -6.57 24.96
C HIS A 248 1.93 -6.41 24.62
N PHE A 249 1.05 -6.73 25.58
CA PHE A 249 -0.42 -6.62 25.43
C PHE A 249 -1.03 -7.47 24.31
N LEU A 250 -0.30 -8.48 23.82
CA LEU A 250 -0.86 -9.51 22.95
C LEU A 250 -1.40 -10.65 23.79
N GLU A 251 -2.64 -11.08 23.51
CA GLU A 251 -3.25 -12.22 24.19
C GLU A 251 -2.45 -13.51 23.95
N GLU A 252 -2.29 -14.32 25.00
CA GLU A 252 -1.49 -15.54 24.97
C GLU A 252 -1.95 -16.54 23.91
N ARG A 253 -3.26 -16.64 23.69
CA ARG A 253 -3.84 -17.50 22.65
C ARG A 253 -3.41 -17.09 21.24
N LEU A 254 -3.27 -15.77 20.94
CA LEU A 254 -2.76 -15.29 19.65
C LEU A 254 -1.25 -15.49 19.54
N ARG A 255 -0.50 -15.21 20.63
CA ARG A 255 0.95 -15.46 20.66
C ARG A 255 1.26 -16.91 20.33
N SER A 256 0.60 -17.85 20.98
CA SER A 256 0.75 -19.28 20.70
C SER A 256 0.45 -19.64 19.26
N ARG A 257 -0.58 -19.02 18.63
CA ARG A 257 -0.92 -19.23 17.22
C ARG A 257 0.17 -18.72 16.28
N PHE A 258 0.77 -17.56 16.58
CA PHE A 258 1.84 -16.99 15.76
C PHE A 258 3.12 -17.85 15.83
N GLU A 259 3.36 -18.48 16.96
CA GLU A 259 4.51 -19.36 17.18
C GLU A 259 4.33 -20.77 16.58
N TRP A 260 3.12 -21.17 16.19
CA TRP A 260 2.88 -22.51 15.62
C TRP A 260 3.54 -22.74 14.27
N GLY A 261 3.70 -21.65 13.49
CA GLY A 261 4.26 -21.71 12.14
C GLY A 261 5.76 -21.47 12.09
N LEU A 262 6.20 -20.89 10.99
CA LEU A 262 7.59 -20.48 10.82
C LEU A 262 7.74 -19.01 11.17
N ILE A 263 8.68 -18.74 12.08
CA ILE A 263 9.08 -17.36 12.40
C ILE A 263 10.42 -17.12 11.70
N ALA A 264 10.47 -16.07 10.87
CA ALA A 264 11.66 -15.66 10.16
C ALA A 264 11.98 -14.20 10.46
N ASP A 265 13.21 -13.96 10.92
CA ASP A 265 13.73 -12.64 11.21
C ASP A 265 14.37 -11.98 9.97
N ILE A 266 14.33 -10.68 9.93
CA ILE A 266 15.03 -9.85 8.95
C ILE A 266 15.91 -8.89 9.73
N GLN A 267 17.22 -9.11 9.61
CA GLN A 267 18.22 -8.30 10.27
C GLN A 267 18.67 -7.10 9.39
N PRO A 268 19.27 -6.07 9.97
CA PRO A 268 19.88 -4.98 9.22
C PRO A 268 20.85 -5.52 8.17
N PRO A 269 20.80 -5.00 6.93
CA PRO A 269 21.68 -5.45 5.85
C PRO A 269 23.15 -5.05 6.11
N ASP A 270 24.06 -5.93 5.74
CA ASP A 270 25.48 -5.63 5.66
C ASP A 270 25.77 -4.55 4.59
N ILE A 271 27.01 -4.05 4.55
CA ILE A 271 27.38 -2.96 3.66
C ILE A 271 27.29 -3.35 2.18
N GLU A 272 27.62 -4.59 1.85
CA GLU A 272 27.53 -5.14 0.50
C GLU A 272 26.08 -5.19 0.03
N THR A 273 25.18 -5.67 0.87
CA THR A 273 23.75 -5.69 0.59
C THR A 273 23.18 -4.28 0.44
N ARG A 274 23.60 -3.33 1.29
CA ARG A 274 23.20 -1.90 1.16
C ARG A 274 23.62 -1.29 -0.15
N VAL A 275 24.88 -1.54 -0.58
CA VAL A 275 25.39 -1.10 -1.90
C VAL A 275 24.56 -1.71 -3.03
N ALA A 276 24.25 -3.00 -2.95
CA ALA A 276 23.42 -3.67 -3.95
C ALA A 276 22.00 -3.08 -4.03
N ILE A 277 21.38 -2.78 -2.89
CA ILE A 277 20.07 -2.10 -2.81
C ILE A 277 20.13 -0.72 -3.48
N LEU A 278 21.14 0.09 -3.17
CA LEU A 278 21.31 1.42 -3.77
C LEU A 278 21.44 1.34 -5.29
N LYS A 279 22.22 0.40 -5.81
CA LYS A 279 22.39 0.19 -7.25
C LYS A 279 21.10 -0.25 -7.92
N GLN A 280 20.39 -1.21 -7.34
CA GLN A 280 19.12 -1.66 -7.87
C GLN A 280 18.07 -0.54 -7.88
N LYS A 281 17.98 0.24 -6.80
CA LYS A 281 17.07 1.39 -6.71
C LYS A 281 17.44 2.49 -7.69
N SER A 282 18.73 2.79 -7.88
CA SER A 282 19.18 3.79 -8.85
C SER A 282 18.80 3.41 -10.28
N SER A 283 18.90 2.13 -10.63
CA SER A 283 18.48 1.62 -11.95
C SER A 283 16.98 1.83 -12.19
N ALA A 284 16.14 1.76 -11.17
CA ALA A 284 14.71 2.05 -11.27
C ALA A 284 14.42 3.53 -11.57
N TYR A 285 15.35 4.45 -11.24
CA TYR A 285 15.29 5.87 -11.65
C TYR A 285 15.91 6.13 -13.04
N GLY A 286 16.27 5.07 -13.79
CA GLY A 286 16.90 5.19 -15.11
C GLY A 286 18.35 5.69 -15.06
N SER A 287 18.98 5.68 -13.90
CA SER A 287 20.34 6.18 -13.67
C SER A 287 21.19 5.15 -12.93
N SER A 288 22.51 5.16 -13.15
CA SER A 288 23.43 4.35 -12.37
C SER A 288 24.27 5.24 -11.46
N ILE A 289 24.46 4.83 -10.21
CA ILE A 289 25.39 5.52 -9.31
C ILE A 289 26.78 4.87 -9.38
N PRO A 290 27.87 5.67 -9.34
CA PRO A 290 29.23 5.17 -9.22
C PRO A 290 29.44 4.33 -7.95
N ASN A 291 30.39 3.39 -7.99
CA ASN A 291 30.62 2.47 -6.87
C ASN A 291 31.05 3.19 -5.59
N ASP A 292 31.89 4.19 -5.71
CA ASP A 292 32.37 5.03 -4.60
C ASP A 292 31.23 5.82 -3.93
N VAL A 293 30.32 6.38 -4.73
CA VAL A 293 29.12 7.06 -4.23
C VAL A 293 28.18 6.06 -3.54
N ALA A 294 27.94 4.89 -4.14
CA ALA A 294 27.11 3.86 -3.53
C ALA A 294 27.68 3.38 -2.19
N PHE A 295 29.01 3.16 -2.13
CA PHE A 295 29.69 2.77 -0.90
C PHE A 295 29.64 3.88 0.16
N PHE A 296 29.85 5.14 -0.24
CA PHE A 296 29.76 6.28 0.66
C PHE A 296 28.36 6.40 1.28
N LEU A 297 27.30 6.31 0.47
CA LEU A 297 25.92 6.35 0.95
C LEU A 297 25.61 5.16 1.88
N ALA A 298 26.04 3.95 1.50
CA ALA A 298 25.85 2.75 2.29
C ALA A 298 26.56 2.80 3.65
N SER A 299 27.72 3.47 3.72
CA SER A 299 28.49 3.63 4.96
C SER A 299 27.89 4.67 5.92
N ASN A 300 27.14 5.65 5.39
CA ASN A 300 26.54 6.73 6.18
C ASN A 300 25.09 6.49 6.57
N ALA A 301 24.45 5.43 6.06
CA ALA A 301 23.12 5.02 6.49
C ALA A 301 23.22 4.03 7.64
N GLU A 302 22.67 4.36 8.79
CA GLU A 302 22.93 3.59 10.00
C GLU A 302 22.11 2.29 10.12
N SER A 303 20.84 2.23 9.69
CA SER A 303 20.04 1.09 10.16
C SER A 303 18.95 0.56 9.23
N ASN A 304 18.44 1.32 8.25
CA ASN A 304 17.28 0.86 7.50
C ASN A 304 17.31 1.27 6.03
N ILE A 305 16.58 0.49 5.23
CA ILE A 305 16.52 0.67 3.77
C ILE A 305 15.79 1.96 3.38
N ARG A 306 14.83 2.42 4.20
CA ARG A 306 14.11 3.70 3.94
C ARG A 306 15.04 4.89 4.03
N GLU A 307 16.01 4.84 4.93
CA GLU A 307 17.04 5.87 5.04
C GLU A 307 17.96 5.89 3.80
N LEU A 308 18.39 4.70 3.35
CA LEU A 308 19.15 4.55 2.09
C LEU A 308 18.41 5.14 0.89
N GLU A 309 17.12 4.84 0.76
CA GLU A 309 16.25 5.39 -0.31
C GLU A 309 16.13 6.92 -0.19
N GLY A 310 16.02 7.44 1.02
CA GLY A 310 15.99 8.88 1.29
C GLY A 310 17.30 9.59 0.88
N LEU A 311 18.45 9.01 1.21
CA LEU A 311 19.75 9.52 0.80
C LEU A 311 19.91 9.48 -0.73
N LEU A 312 19.55 8.37 -1.36
CA LEU A 312 19.59 8.24 -2.82
C LEU A 312 18.71 9.28 -3.51
N THR A 313 17.50 9.48 -3.03
CA THR A 313 16.56 10.48 -3.56
C THR A 313 17.13 11.89 -3.46
N ARG A 314 17.80 12.24 -2.34
CA ARG A 314 18.46 13.54 -2.19
C ARG A 314 19.59 13.73 -3.20
N VAL A 315 20.42 12.69 -3.40
CA VAL A 315 21.52 12.76 -4.37
C VAL A 315 20.97 13.01 -5.79
N PHE A 316 19.94 12.28 -6.20
CA PHE A 316 19.32 12.51 -7.52
C PHE A 316 18.67 13.89 -7.63
N ALA A 317 18.00 14.37 -6.59
CA ALA A 317 17.42 15.71 -6.59
C ALA A 317 18.51 16.81 -6.77
N PHE A 318 19.65 16.68 -6.09
CA PHE A 318 20.77 17.62 -6.26
C PHE A 318 21.45 17.49 -7.62
N SER A 319 21.57 16.28 -8.17
CA SER A 319 22.22 16.09 -9.48
C SER A 319 21.38 16.59 -10.65
N SER A 320 20.08 16.81 -10.44
CA SER A 320 19.15 17.33 -11.46
C SER A 320 18.99 18.86 -11.43
N LEU A 321 19.66 19.54 -10.50
CA LEU A 321 19.71 21.01 -10.40
C LEU A 321 20.89 21.57 -11.19
#